data_b1368d163682d2a4b95ed15d826f8362
#
_entry.id   b1368d163682d2a4b95ed15d826f8362
#
_cell.length_a   1.000
_cell.length_b   1.000
_cell.length_c   1.000
_cell.angle_alpha   90.00
_cell.angle_beta   90.00
_cell.angle_gamma   90.00
#
_symmetry.space_group_name_H-M   'P 1'
#
loop_
_entity.id
_entity.type
_entity.pdbx_description
1 polymer ?
#
loop_
_entity_poly.entity_id
_entity_poly.type
_entity_poly.pdbx_seq_one_letter_code
_entity_poly.pdbx_strand_id
1 'polypeptide(L)'
;MQLPTLAPCLVVLALLAVAWPGHASPHDHGHEGGEAAAAGHVVATPAQRWTTDAPLRAGMRDIRNVVEALGHYEHGHIGEDQAVLLARQVQGHIDGIVANCRLEPEADAALHVVLAGLAQGANALANDPADPGAIQSMRQALADYARFFDDPVFEVPSA
;
A
#
# COMPACT_ATOMS: atom_id res chain seq x y z
N MET A 1 3.53 49.94 35.20
CA MET A 1 3.44 48.82 34.26
C MET A 1 4.68 48.88 33.38
N GLN A 2 5.69 48.02 33.71
CA GLN A 2 6.98 47.98 33.04
C GLN A 2 7.03 46.78 32.09
N LEU A 3 7.33 47.00 30.83
CA LEU A 3 7.60 45.98 29.82
C LEU A 3 9.06 45.50 29.96
N PRO A 4 9.34 44.18 29.95
CA PRO A 4 10.70 43.69 29.90
C PRO A 4 11.23 43.69 28.45
N THR A 5 12.40 44.30 28.31
CA THR A 5 13.25 44.33 27.13
C THR A 5 13.82 42.96 26.82
N LEU A 6 13.58 42.46 25.61
CA LEU A 6 14.19 41.24 25.04
C LEU A 6 15.58 41.59 24.45
N ALA A 7 16.62 40.98 24.99
CA ALA A 7 17.98 41.04 24.43
C ALA A 7 18.13 39.98 23.28
N PRO A 8 18.82 40.28 22.20
CA PRO A 8 19.10 39.33 21.12
C PRO A 8 20.35 38.51 21.47
N CYS A 9 20.18 37.16 21.56
CA CYS A 9 21.29 36.22 21.62
C CYS A 9 21.85 36.01 20.21
N LEU A 10 23.06 36.56 19.97
CA LEU A 10 23.87 36.24 18.80
C LEU A 10 24.48 34.84 18.96
N VAL A 11 24.01 33.89 18.16
CA VAL A 11 24.64 32.57 18.02
C VAL A 11 25.68 32.65 16.90
N VAL A 12 26.96 32.60 17.28
CA VAL A 12 28.08 32.47 16.36
C VAL A 12 28.21 31.05 15.89
N LEU A 13 27.95 30.78 14.63
CA LEU A 13 28.11 29.49 13.96
C LEU A 13 29.58 29.30 13.55
N ALA A 14 30.35 28.50 14.27
CA ALA A 14 31.69 28.09 13.89
C ALA A 14 31.61 26.90 12.88
N LEU A 15 32.01 27.19 11.64
CA LEU A 15 32.20 26.20 10.57
C LEU A 15 33.54 25.47 10.79
N LEU A 16 33.49 24.20 11.22
CA LEU A 16 34.62 23.28 11.19
C LEU A 16 34.60 22.50 9.86
N ALA A 17 35.47 22.87 8.95
CA ALA A 17 35.75 22.11 7.73
C ALA A 17 36.67 20.93 8.09
N VAL A 18 36.15 19.71 8.07
CA VAL A 18 36.94 18.47 8.17
C VAL A 18 37.27 18.04 6.74
N ALA A 19 38.54 18.18 6.34
CA ALA A 19 39.08 17.65 5.10
C ALA A 19 39.34 16.14 5.26
N TRP A 20 38.65 15.29 4.51
CA TRP A 20 38.97 13.87 4.36
C TRP A 20 39.96 13.68 3.20
N PRO A 21 41.07 12.92 3.43
CA PRO A 21 41.99 12.56 2.34
C PRO A 21 41.34 11.52 1.45
N GLY A 22 41.23 11.83 0.17
CA GLY A 22 40.74 10.93 -0.86
C GLY A 22 41.69 9.73 -1.06
N HIS A 23 41.13 8.52 -1.01
CA HIS A 23 41.76 7.33 -1.60
C HIS A 23 41.09 7.07 -2.93
N ALA A 24 41.76 7.42 -4.00
CA ALA A 24 41.40 7.01 -5.35
C ALA A 24 41.91 5.57 -5.57
N SER A 25 41.00 4.61 -5.68
CA SER A 25 41.29 3.31 -6.29
C SER A 25 40.56 3.26 -7.63
N PRO A 26 41.26 2.99 -8.74
CA PRO A 26 40.59 2.80 -10.02
C PRO A 26 40.04 1.38 -10.07
N HIS A 27 38.76 1.19 -9.84
CA HIS A 27 38.06 -0.01 -10.24
C HIS A 27 37.27 0.31 -11.51
N ASP A 28 37.87 -0.19 -12.62
CA ASP A 28 37.23 -0.36 -13.90
C ASP A 28 36.04 -1.34 -13.73
N HIS A 29 34.84 -0.83 -13.72
CA HIS A 29 33.62 -1.65 -13.83
C HIS A 29 32.91 -1.22 -15.09
N GLY A 30 33.02 -2.08 -16.10
CA GLY A 30 32.25 -2.02 -17.32
C GLY A 30 30.77 -1.77 -16.99
N HIS A 31 30.23 -0.70 -17.57
CA HIS A 31 28.80 -0.43 -17.61
C HIS A 31 28.12 -1.44 -18.52
N GLU A 32 27.78 -2.62 -18.00
CA GLU A 32 26.67 -3.37 -18.54
C GLU A 32 25.39 -2.71 -18.01
N GLY A 33 24.68 -2.06 -18.93
CA GLY A 33 23.38 -1.45 -18.67
C GLY A 33 22.38 -2.51 -18.24
N GLY A 34 22.29 -2.73 -16.92
CA GLY A 34 21.15 -3.40 -16.33
C GLY A 34 20.03 -2.39 -16.21
N GLU A 35 19.09 -2.40 -17.14
CA GLU A 35 17.76 -1.86 -16.90
C GLU A 35 17.25 -2.52 -15.63
N ALA A 36 17.20 -1.73 -14.55
CA ALA A 36 16.42 -2.09 -13.38
C ALA A 36 14.94 -2.06 -13.80
N ALA A 37 14.52 -3.13 -14.50
CA ALA A 37 13.13 -3.43 -14.63
C ALA A 37 12.57 -3.43 -13.20
N ALA A 38 11.60 -2.55 -12.94
CA ALA A 38 10.77 -2.59 -11.77
C ALA A 38 10.19 -4.02 -11.75
N ALA A 39 10.85 -4.91 -11.00
CA ALA A 39 10.36 -6.25 -10.77
C ALA A 39 9.09 -6.09 -9.93
N GLY A 40 7.96 -5.93 -10.62
CA GLY A 40 6.67 -6.18 -10.01
C GLY A 40 6.79 -7.54 -9.33
N HIS A 41 6.59 -7.59 -8.03
CA HIS A 41 6.60 -8.85 -7.29
C HIS A 41 5.45 -9.71 -7.83
N VAL A 42 5.74 -10.50 -8.84
CA VAL A 42 4.81 -11.50 -9.32
C VAL A 42 4.83 -12.63 -8.29
N VAL A 43 3.89 -12.62 -7.37
CA VAL A 43 3.68 -13.76 -6.48
C VAL A 43 3.22 -14.92 -7.36
N ALA A 44 4.02 -15.97 -7.41
CA ALA A 44 3.63 -17.20 -8.12
C ALA A 44 2.32 -17.72 -7.47
N THR A 45 1.36 -18.10 -8.31
CA THR A 45 0.14 -18.74 -7.81
C THR A 45 0.53 -20.02 -7.10
N PRO A 46 0.18 -20.22 -5.82
CA PRO A 46 0.53 -21.43 -5.10
C PRO A 46 -0.15 -22.65 -5.74
N ALA A 47 0.48 -23.81 -5.63
CA ALA A 47 -0.10 -25.07 -6.09
C ALA A 47 -1.41 -25.41 -5.33
N GLN A 48 -1.53 -24.92 -4.10
CA GLN A 48 -2.71 -24.99 -3.25
C GLN A 48 -2.92 -23.63 -2.60
N ARG A 49 -4.17 -23.14 -2.57
CA ARG A 49 -4.51 -21.87 -1.91
C ARG A 49 -4.16 -21.90 -0.42
N TRP A 50 -3.70 -20.76 0.09
CA TRP A 50 -3.35 -20.59 1.49
C TRP A 50 -4.59 -20.59 2.39
N THR A 51 -4.50 -21.25 3.54
CA THR A 51 -5.57 -21.18 4.55
C THR A 51 -5.67 -19.77 5.15
N THR A 52 -6.88 -19.38 5.50
CA THR A 52 -7.19 -18.06 6.07
C THR A 52 -7.65 -18.18 7.52
N ASP A 53 -7.33 -17.18 8.35
CA ASP A 53 -7.90 -17.05 9.68
C ASP A 53 -9.18 -16.18 9.70
N ALA A 54 -9.85 -16.14 10.84
CA ALA A 54 -11.10 -15.39 10.96
C ALA A 54 -10.93 -13.86 10.82
N PRO A 55 -9.91 -13.21 11.41
CA PRO A 55 -9.64 -11.79 11.20
C PRO A 55 -9.41 -11.44 9.73
N LEU A 56 -8.61 -12.24 9.00
CA LEU A 56 -8.35 -12.01 7.58
C LEU A 56 -9.66 -12.08 6.77
N ARG A 57 -10.45 -13.15 6.94
CA ARG A 57 -11.73 -13.29 6.22
C ARG A 57 -12.71 -12.16 6.51
N ALA A 58 -12.78 -11.70 7.77
CA ALA A 58 -13.64 -10.59 8.13
C ALA A 58 -13.19 -9.28 7.44
N GLY A 59 -11.92 -8.94 7.55
CA GLY A 59 -11.37 -7.72 6.95
C GLY A 59 -11.48 -7.71 5.43
N MET A 60 -11.17 -8.83 4.76
CA MET A 60 -11.27 -8.92 3.30
C MET A 60 -12.71 -8.85 2.80
N ARG A 61 -13.67 -9.43 3.52
CA ARG A 61 -15.10 -9.27 3.23
C ARG A 61 -15.52 -7.80 3.31
N ASP A 62 -15.09 -7.10 4.36
CA ASP A 62 -15.44 -5.71 4.57
C ASP A 62 -14.80 -4.82 3.48
N ILE A 63 -13.54 -5.07 3.10
CA ILE A 63 -12.89 -4.41 1.97
C ILE A 63 -13.66 -4.67 0.66
N ARG A 64 -14.06 -5.91 0.39
CA ARG A 64 -14.85 -6.22 -0.80
C ARG A 64 -16.14 -5.42 -0.86
N ASN A 65 -16.88 -5.36 0.24
CA ASN A 65 -18.13 -4.59 0.31
C ASN A 65 -17.89 -3.10 0.01
N VAL A 66 -16.79 -2.52 0.51
CA VAL A 66 -16.43 -1.12 0.23
C VAL A 66 -16.07 -0.95 -1.25
N VAL A 67 -15.28 -1.85 -1.84
CA VAL A 67 -14.91 -1.78 -3.27
C VAL A 67 -16.13 -1.97 -4.18
N GLU A 68 -17.08 -2.83 -3.81
CA GLU A 68 -18.37 -2.96 -4.49
C GLU A 68 -19.18 -1.66 -4.43
N ALA A 69 -19.22 -1.00 -3.25
CA ALA A 69 -19.88 0.29 -3.07
C ALA A 69 -19.23 1.41 -3.93
N LEU A 70 -17.93 1.35 -4.19
CA LEU A 70 -17.26 2.28 -5.11
C LEU A 70 -17.76 2.15 -6.57
N GLY A 71 -18.39 1.05 -6.95
CA GLY A 71 -19.10 0.94 -8.22
C GLY A 71 -20.20 1.98 -8.39
N HIS A 72 -20.85 2.42 -7.31
CA HIS A 72 -21.82 3.51 -7.35
C HIS A 72 -21.19 4.86 -7.72
N TYR A 73 -19.92 5.07 -7.38
CA TYR A 73 -19.17 6.25 -7.78
C TYR A 73 -18.89 6.23 -9.29
N GLU A 74 -18.43 5.11 -9.84
CA GLU A 74 -18.18 4.97 -11.28
C GLU A 74 -19.44 5.20 -12.12
N HIS A 75 -20.62 4.91 -11.57
CA HIS A 75 -21.90 5.14 -12.20
C HIS A 75 -22.53 6.52 -11.90
N GLY A 76 -21.81 7.37 -11.17
CA GLY A 76 -22.26 8.72 -10.82
C GLY A 76 -23.39 8.78 -9.79
N HIS A 77 -23.63 7.70 -9.03
CA HIS A 77 -24.66 7.65 -8.01
C HIS A 77 -24.22 8.24 -6.67
N ILE A 78 -22.92 8.37 -6.45
CA ILE A 78 -22.32 9.05 -5.29
C ILE A 78 -21.21 10.00 -5.77
N GLY A 79 -20.92 11.04 -4.98
CA GLY A 79 -19.92 12.05 -5.30
C GLY A 79 -18.50 11.69 -4.83
N GLU A 80 -17.53 12.52 -5.23
CA GLU A 80 -16.11 12.38 -4.91
C GLU A 80 -15.84 12.30 -3.41
N ASP A 81 -16.45 13.17 -2.61
CA ASP A 81 -16.28 13.15 -1.15
C ASP A 81 -16.63 11.80 -0.54
N GLN A 82 -17.71 11.17 -1.04
CA GLN A 82 -18.13 9.86 -0.58
C GLN A 82 -17.17 8.77 -1.03
N ALA A 83 -16.65 8.86 -2.26
CA ALA A 83 -15.64 7.93 -2.77
C ALA A 83 -14.34 8.00 -1.96
N VAL A 84 -13.89 9.20 -1.59
CA VAL A 84 -12.73 9.41 -0.72
C VAL A 84 -12.94 8.81 0.67
N LEU A 85 -14.15 8.94 1.24
CA LEU A 85 -14.47 8.30 2.52
C LEU A 85 -14.42 6.77 2.43
N LEU A 86 -14.94 6.18 1.35
CA LEU A 86 -14.87 4.74 1.10
C LEU A 86 -13.41 4.27 0.93
N ALA A 87 -12.58 5.03 0.22
CA ALA A 87 -11.16 4.72 0.10
C ALA A 87 -10.44 4.68 1.46
N ARG A 88 -10.75 5.62 2.34
CA ARG A 88 -10.22 5.63 3.72
C ARG A 88 -10.72 4.45 4.56
N GLN A 89 -11.95 3.97 4.31
CA GLN A 89 -12.44 2.76 4.98
C GLN A 89 -11.63 1.53 4.55
N VAL A 90 -11.24 1.41 3.27
CA VAL A 90 -10.34 0.33 2.82
C VAL A 90 -9.05 0.36 3.63
N GLN A 91 -8.41 1.54 3.82
CA GLN A 91 -7.20 1.67 4.63
C GLN A 91 -7.41 1.19 6.08
N GLY A 92 -8.51 1.60 6.72
CA GLY A 92 -8.83 1.17 8.08
C GLY A 92 -9.02 -0.36 8.20
N HIS A 93 -9.61 -0.99 7.20
CA HIS A 93 -9.75 -2.46 7.18
C HIS A 93 -8.39 -3.16 6.96
N ILE A 94 -7.51 -2.61 6.11
CA ILE A 94 -6.13 -3.08 5.94
C ILE A 94 -5.38 -3.03 7.27
N ASP A 95 -5.44 -1.93 7.99
CA ASP A 95 -4.81 -1.77 9.31
C ASP A 95 -5.34 -2.82 10.31
N GLY A 96 -6.65 -3.07 10.28
CA GLY A 96 -7.30 -4.10 11.08
C GLY A 96 -6.79 -5.51 10.77
N ILE A 97 -6.59 -5.85 9.50
CA ILE A 97 -6.02 -7.13 9.07
C ILE A 97 -4.59 -7.26 9.59
N VAL A 98 -3.72 -6.27 9.32
CA VAL A 98 -2.31 -6.27 9.72
C VAL A 98 -2.16 -6.43 11.23
N ALA A 99 -3.03 -5.79 12.01
CA ALA A 99 -2.96 -5.87 13.48
C ALA A 99 -3.38 -7.24 14.04
N ASN A 100 -4.31 -7.94 13.39
CA ASN A 100 -5.02 -9.06 14.01
C ASN A 100 -4.83 -10.41 13.33
N CYS A 101 -4.51 -10.47 12.02
CA CYS A 101 -4.34 -11.75 11.34
C CYS A 101 -3.02 -12.44 11.76
N ARG A 102 -3.03 -13.78 11.69
CA ARG A 102 -1.86 -14.60 11.99
C ARG A 102 -1.83 -15.76 10.99
N LEU A 103 -0.87 -15.68 10.07
CA LEU A 103 -0.69 -16.64 8.99
C LEU A 103 0.69 -17.28 9.06
N GLU A 104 0.87 -18.38 8.34
CA GLU A 104 2.19 -18.95 8.08
C GLU A 104 3.02 -17.97 7.22
N PRO A 105 4.37 -17.96 7.34
CA PRO A 105 5.22 -16.93 6.74
C PRO A 105 5.04 -16.73 5.22
N GLU A 106 4.85 -17.82 4.47
CA GLU A 106 4.67 -17.75 3.02
C GLU A 106 3.30 -17.17 2.65
N ALA A 107 2.26 -17.53 3.38
CA ALA A 107 0.92 -16.96 3.22
C ALA A 107 0.89 -15.48 3.61
N ASP A 108 1.59 -15.11 4.69
CA ASP A 108 1.73 -13.72 5.14
C ASP A 108 2.43 -12.86 4.08
N ALA A 109 3.54 -13.35 3.50
CA ALA A 109 4.24 -12.66 2.42
C ALA A 109 3.35 -12.45 1.18
N ALA A 110 2.54 -13.46 0.80
CA ALA A 110 1.58 -13.34 -0.30
C ALA A 110 0.46 -12.34 0.03
N LEU A 111 -0.02 -12.32 1.27
CA LEU A 111 -1.03 -11.37 1.73
C LEU A 111 -0.52 -9.93 1.65
N HIS A 112 0.72 -9.68 2.05
CA HIS A 112 1.31 -8.33 1.98
C HIS A 112 1.27 -7.75 0.56
N VAL A 113 1.47 -8.56 -0.48
CA VAL A 113 1.37 -8.09 -1.88
C VAL A 113 -0.07 -7.69 -2.23
N VAL A 114 -1.05 -8.48 -1.79
CA VAL A 114 -2.48 -8.15 -1.98
C VAL A 114 -2.84 -6.85 -1.25
N LEU A 115 -2.46 -6.73 0.02
CA LEU A 115 -2.75 -5.54 0.83
C LEU A 115 -2.06 -4.29 0.26
N ALA A 116 -0.84 -4.43 -0.27
CA ALA A 116 -0.15 -3.32 -0.95
C ALA A 116 -0.91 -2.84 -2.18
N GLY A 117 -1.46 -3.74 -3.00
CA GLY A 117 -2.30 -3.40 -4.16
C GLY A 117 -3.60 -2.67 -3.75
N LEU A 118 -4.28 -3.15 -2.70
CA LEU A 118 -5.45 -2.50 -2.13
C LEU A 118 -5.12 -1.09 -1.60
N ALA A 119 -4.03 -0.97 -0.83
CA ALA A 119 -3.59 0.31 -0.26
C ALA A 119 -3.20 1.30 -1.35
N GLN A 120 -2.52 0.86 -2.41
CA GLN A 120 -2.15 1.70 -3.54
C GLN A 120 -3.39 2.26 -4.24
N GLY A 121 -4.37 1.42 -4.57
CA GLY A 121 -5.62 1.86 -5.20
C GLY A 121 -6.42 2.80 -4.30
N ALA A 122 -6.55 2.49 -3.01
CA ALA A 122 -7.24 3.35 -2.06
C ALA A 122 -6.55 4.71 -1.87
N ASN A 123 -5.21 4.74 -1.82
CA ASN A 123 -4.45 5.99 -1.74
C ASN A 123 -4.58 6.81 -3.04
N ALA A 124 -4.53 6.17 -4.21
CA ALA A 124 -4.72 6.85 -5.49
C ALA A 124 -6.09 7.54 -5.53
N LEU A 125 -7.16 6.82 -5.20
CA LEU A 125 -8.53 7.37 -5.16
C LEU A 125 -8.70 8.49 -4.13
N ALA A 126 -8.07 8.37 -2.96
CA ALA A 126 -8.15 9.39 -1.93
C ALA A 126 -7.42 10.70 -2.29
N ASN A 127 -6.37 10.62 -3.11
CA ASN A 127 -5.58 11.77 -3.56
C ASN A 127 -6.11 12.38 -4.86
N ASP A 128 -6.62 11.54 -5.76
CA ASP A 128 -7.22 11.94 -7.03
C ASP A 128 -8.47 11.08 -7.31
N PRO A 129 -9.67 11.55 -6.94
CA PRO A 129 -10.91 10.84 -7.21
C PRO A 129 -11.16 10.57 -8.69
N ALA A 130 -10.57 11.37 -9.59
CA ALA A 130 -10.70 11.21 -11.02
C ALA A 130 -9.75 10.15 -11.63
N ASP A 131 -8.85 9.54 -10.83
CA ASP A 131 -7.95 8.49 -11.31
C ASP A 131 -8.76 7.25 -11.78
N PRO A 132 -8.76 6.96 -13.10
CA PRO A 132 -9.56 5.87 -13.64
C PRO A 132 -9.04 4.48 -13.27
N GLY A 133 -7.78 4.38 -12.81
CA GLY A 133 -7.12 3.12 -12.44
C GLY A 133 -7.31 2.73 -10.98
N ALA A 134 -7.68 3.67 -10.11
CA ALA A 134 -7.68 3.46 -8.67
C ALA A 134 -8.60 2.31 -8.21
N ILE A 135 -9.87 2.33 -8.63
CA ILE A 135 -10.85 1.28 -8.28
C ILE A 135 -10.50 -0.04 -8.95
N GLN A 136 -10.04 0.01 -10.20
CA GLN A 136 -9.63 -1.20 -10.92
C GLN A 136 -8.44 -1.88 -10.26
N SER A 137 -7.48 -1.13 -9.73
CA SER A 137 -6.35 -1.68 -8.96
C SER A 137 -6.82 -2.43 -7.71
N MET A 138 -7.79 -1.89 -6.97
CA MET A 138 -8.37 -2.57 -5.82
C MET A 138 -9.12 -3.85 -6.23
N ARG A 139 -9.88 -3.84 -7.32
CA ARG A 139 -10.55 -5.05 -7.84
C ARG A 139 -9.54 -6.12 -8.25
N GLN A 140 -8.45 -5.73 -8.88
CA GLN A 140 -7.38 -6.67 -9.24
C GLN A 140 -6.77 -7.32 -8.00
N ALA A 141 -6.49 -6.54 -6.95
CA ALA A 141 -5.97 -7.06 -5.69
C ALA A 141 -6.95 -8.04 -5.01
N LEU A 142 -8.26 -7.78 -5.07
CA LEU A 142 -9.29 -8.72 -4.58
C LEU A 142 -9.32 -10.01 -5.42
N ALA A 143 -9.14 -9.92 -6.75
CA ALA A 143 -9.05 -11.09 -7.61
C ALA A 143 -7.79 -11.92 -7.31
N ASP A 144 -6.67 -11.27 -7.02
CA ASP A 144 -5.43 -11.95 -6.61
C ASP A 144 -5.60 -12.62 -5.24
N TYR A 145 -6.28 -12.00 -4.29
CA TYR A 145 -6.66 -12.65 -3.02
C TYR A 145 -7.45 -13.94 -3.27
N ALA A 146 -8.50 -13.89 -4.09
CA ALA A 146 -9.32 -15.05 -4.41
C ALA A 146 -8.52 -16.20 -5.08
N ARG A 147 -7.45 -15.87 -5.80
CA ARG A 147 -6.54 -16.86 -6.41
C ARG A 147 -5.59 -17.50 -5.42
N PHE A 148 -5.12 -16.74 -4.43
CA PHE A 148 -4.07 -17.19 -3.52
C PHE A 148 -4.62 -17.80 -2.23
N PHE A 149 -5.81 -17.38 -1.79
CA PHE A 149 -6.34 -17.72 -0.48
C PHE A 149 -7.64 -18.56 -0.55
N ASP A 150 -7.73 -19.51 0.35
CA ASP A 150 -8.93 -20.33 0.52
C ASP A 150 -9.91 -19.60 1.46
N ASP A 151 -10.76 -18.80 0.86
CA ASP A 151 -11.82 -18.05 1.55
C ASP A 151 -13.16 -18.29 0.85
N PRO A 152 -14.11 -18.96 1.52
CA PRO A 152 -15.41 -19.29 0.92
C PRO A 152 -16.21 -18.11 0.41
N VAL A 153 -15.98 -16.91 0.97
CA VAL A 153 -16.67 -15.69 0.54
C VAL A 153 -16.17 -15.20 -0.83
N PHE A 154 -14.94 -15.58 -1.20
CA PHE A 154 -14.29 -15.21 -2.45
C PHE A 154 -14.27 -16.37 -3.47
N GLU A 155 -14.99 -17.45 -3.23
CA GLU A 155 -15.09 -18.51 -4.24
C GLU A 155 -15.77 -17.98 -5.50
N VAL A 156 -15.07 -18.12 -6.63
CA VAL A 156 -15.66 -17.90 -7.94
C VAL A 156 -16.62 -19.08 -8.17
N PRO A 157 -17.93 -18.85 -8.43
CA PRO A 157 -18.82 -19.95 -8.77
C PRO A 157 -18.22 -20.74 -9.92
N SER A 158 -18.00 -22.03 -9.71
CA SER A 158 -17.57 -22.94 -10.80
C SER A 158 -18.63 -22.90 -11.88
N ALA A 159 -18.23 -22.47 -13.09
CA ALA A 159 -19.09 -22.43 -14.26
C ALA A 159 -19.50 -23.82 -14.71
#